data_b1bfcd1be40c0fdf3e794abe0914b261
#
_entry.id   b1bfcd1be40c0fdf3e794abe0914b261
#
_cell.length_a   1.000
_cell.length_b   1.000
_cell.length_c   1.000
_cell.angle_alpha   90.00
_cell.angle_beta   90.00
_cell.angle_gamma   90.00
#
_symmetry.space_group_name_H-M   'P 1'
#
loop_
_entity.id
_entity.type
_entity.pdbx_description
1 polymer ?
#
loop_
_entity_poly.entity_id
_entity_poly.type
_entity_poly.pdbx_seq_one_letter_code
_entity_poly.pdbx_strand_id
1 'polypeptide(L)'
;MLRDSAHIQEFEAEWKNRKGQRSGAEPVEPMYTIQDAEAAIALFRGCDYNKEIELAPGIVIRFVDVGHLLGSSSIEIWVTENGATTKLVFSGDIGNHDQPIIKDPTYLKDADYVFMESTYGDRSHGPRPDYVGELTKILQRTFDRGGNVVIPSFAVGRTQELLYFIREIKEKNLVTGHGCFPVYIDSPLAIEPPESSRTPTPPALMKRPTPCWQRASTPSGSRA
;
A
#
# COMPACT_ATOMS: atom_id res chain seq x y z
N MET A 1 -4.72 -3.26 6.98
CA MET A 1 -4.94 -1.80 7.09
C MET A 1 -6.04 -1.45 8.10
N LEU A 2 -7.33 -1.85 7.96
CA LEU A 2 -8.38 -1.48 8.95
C LEU A 2 -8.07 -1.99 10.36
N ARG A 3 -7.64 -3.24 10.51
CA ARG A 3 -7.20 -3.80 11.81
C ARG A 3 -6.05 -3.03 12.41
N ASP A 4 -5.04 -2.74 11.59
CA ASP A 4 -3.86 -2.00 12.00
C ASP A 4 -4.21 -0.56 12.41
N SER A 5 -5.07 0.09 11.65
CA SER A 5 -5.59 1.42 11.99
C SER A 5 -6.38 1.40 13.30
N ALA A 6 -7.17 0.37 13.56
CA ALA A 6 -7.89 0.21 14.82
C ALA A 6 -6.93 0.04 16.01
N HIS A 7 -5.89 -0.76 15.87
CA HIS A 7 -4.83 -0.88 16.89
C HIS A 7 -4.17 0.47 17.19
N ILE A 8 -3.90 1.27 16.15
CA ILE A 8 -3.33 2.61 16.33
C ILE A 8 -4.30 3.51 17.10
N GLN A 9 -5.60 3.50 16.77
CA GLN A 9 -6.61 4.31 17.46
C GLN A 9 -6.72 3.94 18.95
N GLU A 10 -6.77 2.65 19.27
CA GLU A 10 -6.81 2.17 20.66
C GLU A 10 -5.52 2.55 21.41
N PHE A 11 -4.36 2.34 20.80
CA PHE A 11 -3.06 2.71 21.40
C PHE A 11 -2.93 4.20 21.65
N GLU A 12 -3.35 5.06 20.70
CA GLU A 12 -3.32 6.51 20.89
C GLU A 12 -4.25 6.98 22.00
N ALA A 13 -5.44 6.41 22.08
CA ALA A 13 -6.39 6.72 23.15
C ALA A 13 -5.83 6.33 24.52
N GLU A 14 -5.29 5.11 24.66
CA GLU A 14 -4.62 4.67 25.88
C GLU A 14 -3.43 5.56 26.27
N TRP A 15 -2.62 5.95 25.29
CA TRP A 15 -1.46 6.80 25.53
C TRP A 15 -1.88 8.19 26.01
N LYS A 16 -2.91 8.80 25.40
CA LYS A 16 -3.49 10.08 25.83
C LYS A 16 -4.04 9.97 27.26
N ASN A 17 -4.76 8.89 27.55
CA ASN A 17 -5.35 8.65 28.87
C ASN A 17 -4.27 8.48 29.95
N ARG A 18 -3.20 7.73 29.68
CA ARG A 18 -2.06 7.62 30.61
C ARG A 18 -1.39 8.94 30.91
N LYS A 19 -1.26 9.82 29.91
CA LYS A 19 -0.75 11.17 30.10
C LYS A 19 -1.74 12.07 30.85
N GLY A 20 -3.01 11.98 30.49
CA GLY A 20 -4.10 12.79 31.05
C GLY A 20 -4.40 12.50 32.51
N GLN A 21 -4.16 11.27 33.00
CA GLN A 21 -4.35 10.91 34.41
C GLN A 21 -3.64 11.84 35.40
N ARG A 22 -2.47 12.36 35.05
CA ARG A 22 -1.69 13.29 35.87
C ARG A 22 -2.23 14.72 35.87
N SER A 23 -3.04 15.10 34.88
CA SER A 23 -3.59 16.45 34.71
C SER A 23 -5.09 16.54 35.00
N GLY A 24 -5.75 15.42 35.37
CA GLY A 24 -7.21 15.39 35.59
C GLY A 24 -8.03 15.57 34.30
N ALA A 25 -7.45 15.32 33.13
CA ALA A 25 -8.16 15.38 31.87
C ALA A 25 -9.19 14.25 31.74
N GLU A 26 -10.31 14.51 31.08
CA GLU A 26 -11.31 13.49 30.80
C GLU A 26 -10.73 12.37 29.91
N PRO A 27 -11.12 11.09 30.13
CA PRO A 27 -10.69 10.00 29.29
C PRO A 27 -11.12 10.18 27.83
N VAL A 28 -10.22 9.88 26.91
CA VAL A 28 -10.48 9.87 25.46
C VAL A 28 -10.78 8.45 25.04
N GLU A 29 -11.89 8.25 24.35
CA GLU A 29 -12.21 6.98 23.70
C GLU A 29 -11.59 6.90 22.30
N PRO A 30 -11.21 5.69 21.81
CA PRO A 30 -10.77 5.53 20.44
C PRO A 30 -11.91 5.83 19.48
N MET A 31 -11.62 6.36 18.28
CA MET A 31 -12.64 6.68 17.29
C MET A 31 -13.40 5.41 16.83
N TYR A 32 -12.73 4.27 16.82
CA TYR A 32 -13.25 2.92 16.59
C TYR A 32 -12.28 1.90 17.16
N THR A 33 -12.80 0.72 17.49
CA THR A 33 -12.07 -0.39 18.11
C THR A 33 -11.72 -1.47 17.08
N ILE A 34 -10.91 -2.45 17.51
CA ILE A 34 -10.63 -3.65 16.71
C ILE A 34 -11.92 -4.41 16.43
N GLN A 35 -12.87 -4.48 17.39
CA GLN A 35 -14.15 -5.14 17.20
C GLN A 35 -15.00 -4.46 16.13
N ASP A 36 -15.00 -3.12 16.07
CA ASP A 36 -15.70 -2.36 15.03
C ASP A 36 -15.08 -2.64 13.65
N ALA A 37 -13.75 -2.68 13.58
CA ALA A 37 -13.04 -3.01 12.35
C ALA A 37 -13.35 -4.44 11.87
N GLU A 38 -13.37 -5.43 12.75
CA GLU A 38 -13.72 -6.82 12.42
C GLU A 38 -15.17 -6.93 11.96
N ALA A 39 -16.09 -6.26 12.63
CA ALA A 39 -17.50 -6.22 12.24
C ALA A 39 -17.67 -5.61 10.83
N ALA A 40 -16.96 -4.51 10.55
CA ALA A 40 -16.96 -3.89 9.22
C ALA A 40 -16.37 -4.81 8.14
N ILE A 41 -15.23 -5.48 8.42
CA ILE A 41 -14.58 -6.40 7.49
C ILE A 41 -15.51 -7.58 7.13
N ALA A 42 -16.29 -8.08 8.07
CA ALA A 42 -17.24 -9.16 7.82
C ALA A 42 -18.33 -8.80 6.79
N LEU A 43 -18.58 -7.51 6.58
CA LEU A 43 -19.55 -7.01 5.61
C LEU A 43 -18.95 -6.75 4.22
N PHE A 44 -17.63 -6.84 4.06
CA PHE A 44 -16.98 -6.56 2.79
C PHE A 44 -17.37 -7.57 1.72
N ARG A 45 -17.63 -7.03 0.54
CA ARG A 45 -17.84 -7.82 -0.68
C ARG A 45 -16.84 -7.39 -1.73
N GLY A 46 -16.06 -8.35 -2.23
CA GLY A 46 -15.11 -8.12 -3.31
C GLY A 46 -15.84 -7.83 -4.62
N CYS A 47 -15.35 -6.85 -5.36
CA CYS A 47 -15.86 -6.45 -6.67
C CYS A 47 -14.72 -6.44 -7.68
N ASP A 48 -15.03 -6.83 -8.93
CA ASP A 48 -14.07 -6.74 -10.02
C ASP A 48 -14.05 -5.33 -10.62
N TYR A 49 -12.90 -4.94 -11.15
CA TYR A 49 -12.80 -3.72 -11.94
C TYR A 49 -13.68 -3.78 -13.21
N ASN A 50 -14.14 -2.61 -13.63
CA ASN A 50 -14.90 -2.39 -14.86
C ASN A 50 -16.27 -3.11 -14.92
N LYS A 51 -16.75 -3.63 -13.80
CA LYS A 51 -18.10 -4.19 -13.70
C LYS A 51 -19.04 -3.18 -13.05
N GLU A 52 -20.19 -2.97 -13.68
CA GLU A 52 -21.28 -2.19 -13.12
C GLU A 52 -22.01 -3.00 -12.05
N ILE A 53 -22.28 -2.35 -10.92
CA ILE A 53 -22.94 -2.93 -9.76
C ILE A 53 -24.09 -2.02 -9.36
N GLU A 54 -25.29 -2.53 -9.41
CA GLU A 54 -26.47 -1.82 -8.87
C GLU A 54 -26.45 -1.94 -7.33
N LEU A 55 -26.25 -0.83 -6.66
CA LEU A 55 -26.27 -0.75 -5.20
C LEU A 55 -27.69 -0.60 -4.64
N ALA A 56 -28.51 0.14 -5.34
CA ALA A 56 -29.91 0.39 -5.04
C ALA A 56 -30.64 0.81 -6.33
N PRO A 57 -31.98 0.76 -6.37
CA PRO A 57 -32.72 1.26 -7.53
C PRO A 57 -32.28 2.66 -7.93
N GLY A 58 -31.79 2.80 -9.17
CA GLY A 58 -31.30 4.07 -9.71
C GLY A 58 -29.89 4.46 -9.29
N ILE A 59 -29.15 3.62 -8.54
CA ILE A 59 -27.75 3.88 -8.17
C ILE A 59 -26.88 2.74 -8.67
N VAL A 60 -26.05 3.03 -9.66
CA VAL A 60 -25.06 2.09 -10.22
C VAL A 60 -23.65 2.62 -9.95
N ILE A 61 -22.73 1.72 -9.63
CA ILE A 61 -21.31 2.06 -9.43
C ILE A 61 -20.42 1.19 -10.31
N ARG A 62 -19.22 1.71 -10.59
CA ARG A 62 -18.15 0.96 -11.23
C ARG A 62 -16.81 1.38 -10.65
N PHE A 63 -15.95 0.39 -10.36
CA PHE A 63 -14.56 0.60 -9.95
C PHE A 63 -13.64 0.50 -11.16
N VAL A 64 -12.73 1.46 -11.31
CA VAL A 64 -11.76 1.49 -12.41
C VAL A 64 -10.36 1.62 -11.83
N ASP A 65 -9.43 0.77 -12.27
CA ASP A 65 -8.06 0.75 -11.77
C ASP A 65 -7.39 2.11 -12.02
N VAL A 66 -6.92 2.72 -10.95
CA VAL A 66 -6.28 4.04 -10.96
C VAL A 66 -4.76 3.97 -10.77
N GLY A 67 -4.19 2.75 -10.71
CA GLY A 67 -2.75 2.52 -10.74
C GLY A 67 -1.94 3.08 -9.58
N HIS A 68 -2.55 3.30 -8.41
CA HIS A 68 -1.85 3.83 -7.23
C HIS A 68 -1.31 2.71 -6.33
N LEU A 69 -2.17 1.81 -5.92
CA LEU A 69 -1.84 0.59 -5.15
C LEU A 69 -2.62 -0.60 -5.71
N LEU A 70 -2.24 -1.82 -5.32
CA LEU A 70 -3.03 -3.01 -5.64
C LEU A 70 -4.41 -2.89 -5.00
N GLY A 71 -5.45 -2.86 -5.84
CA GLY A 71 -6.84 -2.70 -5.42
C GLY A 71 -7.32 -1.23 -5.33
N SER A 72 -6.47 -0.24 -5.62
CA SER A 72 -6.90 1.16 -5.71
C SER A 72 -7.81 1.38 -6.92
N SER A 73 -8.79 2.25 -6.76
CA SER A 73 -9.74 2.54 -7.83
C SER A 73 -10.24 3.98 -7.81
N SER A 74 -10.49 4.50 -8.99
CA SER A 74 -11.50 5.55 -9.16
C SER A 74 -12.87 4.92 -9.15
N ILE A 75 -13.85 5.68 -8.67
CA ILE A 75 -15.24 5.23 -8.55
C ILE A 75 -16.10 6.09 -9.45
N GLU A 76 -16.82 5.46 -10.37
CA GLU A 76 -17.91 6.08 -11.13
C GLU A 76 -19.23 5.73 -10.47
N ILE A 77 -20.10 6.72 -10.32
CA ILE A 77 -21.44 6.56 -9.74
C ILE A 77 -22.45 7.18 -10.69
N TRP A 78 -23.43 6.43 -11.12
CA TRP A 78 -24.58 6.92 -11.87
C TRP A 78 -25.78 6.94 -10.95
N VAL A 79 -26.37 8.14 -10.81
CA VAL A 79 -27.59 8.36 -10.03
C VAL A 79 -28.69 8.73 -10.99
N THR A 80 -29.73 7.90 -11.06
CA THR A 80 -30.92 8.13 -11.90
C THR A 80 -32.09 8.54 -11.03
N GLU A 81 -32.58 9.74 -11.21
CA GLU A 81 -33.73 10.30 -10.51
C GLU A 81 -34.64 11.01 -11.50
N ASN A 82 -35.96 10.81 -11.43
CA ASN A 82 -36.95 11.42 -12.30
C ASN A 82 -36.66 11.25 -13.81
N GLY A 83 -36.07 10.14 -14.20
CA GLY A 83 -35.71 9.83 -15.59
C GLY A 83 -34.47 10.54 -16.13
N ALA A 84 -33.76 11.30 -15.31
CA ALA A 84 -32.46 11.88 -15.60
C ALA A 84 -31.34 11.14 -14.85
N THR A 85 -30.21 10.91 -15.53
CA THR A 85 -29.02 10.28 -14.92
C THR A 85 -27.90 11.29 -14.79
N THR A 86 -27.34 11.39 -13.60
CA THR A 86 -26.16 12.20 -13.29
C THR A 86 -24.97 11.30 -13.01
N LYS A 87 -23.82 11.55 -13.63
CA LYS A 87 -22.60 10.80 -13.43
C LYS A 87 -21.63 11.55 -12.53
N LEU A 88 -21.27 10.95 -11.40
CA LEU A 88 -20.25 11.45 -10.49
C LEU A 88 -19.00 10.58 -10.62
N VAL A 89 -17.82 11.19 -10.47
CA VAL A 89 -16.54 10.52 -10.45
C VAL A 89 -15.77 10.94 -9.21
N PHE A 90 -15.27 9.93 -8.47
CA PHE A 90 -14.33 10.09 -7.36
C PHE A 90 -13.01 9.51 -7.80
N SER A 91 -11.95 10.31 -7.86
CA SER A 91 -10.66 9.86 -8.38
C SER A 91 -9.99 8.80 -7.50
N GLY A 92 -10.19 8.84 -6.19
CA GLY A 92 -9.26 8.21 -5.26
C GLY A 92 -7.86 8.84 -5.40
N ASP A 93 -6.85 8.16 -4.87
CA ASP A 93 -5.45 8.54 -5.05
C ASP A 93 -4.97 8.02 -6.41
N ILE A 94 -4.54 8.92 -7.29
CA ILE A 94 -4.16 8.59 -8.68
C ILE A 94 -2.71 8.14 -8.71
N GLY A 95 -2.46 7.01 -9.36
CA GLY A 95 -1.12 6.46 -9.55
C GLY A 95 -0.32 7.16 -10.63
N ASN A 96 0.94 6.77 -10.74
CA ASN A 96 1.83 7.24 -11.78
C ASN A 96 2.03 6.18 -12.86
N HIS A 97 2.47 6.58 -14.06
CA HIS A 97 2.79 5.67 -15.16
C HIS A 97 4.06 4.86 -14.91
N ASP A 98 4.18 3.74 -15.61
CA ASP A 98 5.37 2.88 -15.66
C ASP A 98 5.84 2.36 -14.29
N GLN A 99 4.93 2.14 -13.34
CA GLN A 99 5.28 1.56 -12.04
C GLN A 99 5.57 0.05 -12.16
N PRO A 100 6.53 -0.51 -11.40
CA PRO A 100 7.02 -1.86 -11.65
C PRO A 100 6.05 -3.00 -11.29
N ILE A 101 5.05 -2.75 -10.46
CA ILE A 101 4.18 -3.81 -9.89
C ILE A 101 2.72 -3.62 -10.24
N ILE A 102 2.31 -2.41 -10.55
CA ILE A 102 0.92 -2.01 -10.79
C ILE A 102 0.74 -1.54 -12.23
N LYS A 103 -0.49 -1.57 -12.70
CA LYS A 103 -0.85 -1.07 -14.03
C LYS A 103 -0.85 0.46 -14.03
N ASP A 104 -0.71 1.02 -15.22
CA ASP A 104 -0.92 2.44 -15.42
C ASP A 104 -2.37 2.86 -15.10
N PRO A 105 -2.57 4.08 -14.62
CA PRO A 105 -3.91 4.58 -14.31
C PRO A 105 -4.80 4.63 -15.55
N THR A 106 -6.05 4.21 -15.40
CA THR A 106 -7.08 4.38 -16.41
C THR A 106 -7.82 5.69 -16.16
N TYR A 107 -7.76 6.60 -17.13
CA TYR A 107 -8.45 7.90 -17.02
C TYR A 107 -9.91 7.77 -17.39
N LEU A 108 -10.76 8.35 -16.54
CA LEU A 108 -12.20 8.42 -16.75
C LEU A 108 -12.59 9.64 -17.58
N LYS A 109 -13.71 9.55 -18.27
CA LYS A 109 -14.26 10.60 -19.14
C LYS A 109 -15.74 10.78 -18.87
N ASP A 110 -16.26 11.89 -19.37
CA ASP A 110 -17.71 12.15 -19.46
C ASP A 110 -18.40 12.09 -18.09
N ALA A 111 -17.95 12.91 -17.14
CA ALA A 111 -18.57 13.07 -15.83
C ALA A 111 -19.28 14.43 -15.71
N ASP A 112 -20.44 14.46 -15.06
CA ASP A 112 -21.12 15.70 -14.70
C ASP A 112 -20.45 16.38 -13.51
N TYR A 113 -19.98 15.57 -12.53
CA TYR A 113 -19.25 16.05 -11.35
C TYR A 113 -18.01 15.20 -11.10
N VAL A 114 -16.90 15.85 -10.76
CA VAL A 114 -15.62 15.20 -10.46
C VAL A 114 -15.13 15.65 -9.08
N PHE A 115 -14.85 14.68 -8.21
CA PHE A 115 -14.17 14.86 -6.95
C PHE A 115 -12.79 14.23 -7.09
N MET A 116 -11.74 15.05 -7.04
CA MET A 116 -10.39 14.60 -7.38
C MET A 116 -9.39 15.03 -6.32
N GLU A 117 -8.38 14.19 -6.08
CA GLU A 117 -7.24 14.55 -5.25
C GLU A 117 -6.48 15.75 -5.82
N SER A 118 -5.71 16.40 -4.96
CA SER A 118 -4.92 17.58 -5.33
C SER A 118 -3.57 17.61 -4.58
N THR A 119 -3.05 16.45 -4.23
CA THR A 119 -1.83 16.30 -3.41
C THR A 119 -0.63 16.97 -4.06
N TYR A 120 -0.49 16.85 -5.37
CA TYR A 120 0.54 17.51 -6.17
C TYR A 120 -0.04 18.50 -7.17
N GLY A 121 -1.18 19.12 -6.87
CA GLY A 121 -1.88 20.04 -7.77
C GLY A 121 -1.14 21.34 -8.06
N ASP A 122 -0.15 21.70 -7.24
CA ASP A 122 0.69 22.90 -7.36
C ASP A 122 2.05 22.67 -8.06
N ARG A 123 2.37 21.43 -8.43
CA ARG A 123 3.70 21.09 -8.99
C ARG A 123 3.65 19.84 -9.86
N SER A 124 4.62 19.74 -10.76
CA SER A 124 4.86 18.54 -11.56
C SER A 124 6.02 17.74 -10.98
N HIS A 125 5.93 16.42 -11.09
CA HIS A 125 7.08 15.56 -10.87
C HIS A 125 8.10 15.78 -12.00
N GLY A 126 9.38 15.81 -11.63
CA GLY A 126 10.49 15.80 -12.62
C GLY A 126 10.53 14.47 -13.42
N PRO A 127 11.48 14.37 -14.37
CA PRO A 127 11.73 13.11 -15.07
C PRO A 127 11.93 11.97 -14.08
N ARG A 128 11.44 10.78 -14.42
CA ARG A 128 11.59 9.59 -13.58
C ARG A 128 13.07 9.27 -13.37
N PRO A 129 13.55 9.21 -12.11
CA PRO A 129 14.95 8.86 -11.86
C PRO A 129 15.21 7.38 -12.16
N ASP A 130 16.47 7.04 -12.43
CA ASP A 130 16.94 5.66 -12.41
C ASP A 130 17.02 5.16 -10.95
N TYR A 131 15.88 4.70 -10.41
CA TYR A 131 15.79 4.22 -9.03
C TYR A 131 16.75 3.07 -8.73
N VAL A 132 16.93 2.14 -9.66
CA VAL A 132 17.82 0.99 -9.50
C VAL A 132 19.28 1.45 -9.46
N GLY A 133 19.69 2.30 -10.39
CA GLY A 133 21.05 2.83 -10.44
C GLY A 133 21.40 3.70 -9.21
N GLU A 134 20.48 4.59 -8.82
CA GLU A 134 20.72 5.44 -7.65
C GLU A 134 20.76 4.64 -6.34
N LEU A 135 19.84 3.69 -6.16
CA LEU A 135 19.85 2.79 -5.01
C LEU A 135 21.12 1.94 -4.97
N THR A 136 21.56 1.44 -6.13
CA THR A 136 22.83 0.68 -6.25
C THR A 136 24.03 1.50 -5.77
N LYS A 137 24.14 2.76 -6.19
CA LYS A 137 25.23 3.67 -5.75
C LYS A 137 25.22 3.88 -4.24
N ILE A 138 24.03 4.07 -3.66
CA ILE A 138 23.88 4.26 -2.21
C ILE A 138 24.29 2.99 -1.45
N LEU A 139 23.80 1.81 -1.87
CA LEU A 139 24.15 0.52 -1.28
C LEU A 139 25.64 0.27 -1.35
N GLN A 140 26.24 0.39 -2.55
CA GLN A 140 27.67 0.18 -2.76
C GLN A 140 28.51 1.06 -1.84
N ARG A 141 28.31 2.38 -1.90
CA ARG A 141 29.05 3.34 -1.06
C ARG A 141 28.93 3.07 0.44
N THR A 142 27.74 2.62 0.88
CA THR A 142 27.50 2.37 2.30
C THR A 142 28.14 1.08 2.75
N PHE A 143 28.05 0.02 1.96
CA PHE A 143 28.65 -1.28 2.27
C PHE A 143 30.18 -1.22 2.20
N ASP A 144 30.76 -0.48 1.27
CA ASP A 144 32.23 -0.24 1.18
C ASP A 144 32.79 0.39 2.47
N ARG A 145 31.94 1.11 3.22
CA ARG A 145 32.28 1.71 4.52
C ARG A 145 31.93 0.80 5.71
N GLY A 146 31.43 -0.41 5.47
CA GLY A 146 30.97 -1.33 6.51
C GLY A 146 29.65 -0.88 7.20
N GLY A 147 28.87 0.00 6.57
CA GLY A 147 27.64 0.53 7.14
C GLY A 147 26.38 -0.24 6.72
N ASN A 148 25.25 0.13 7.31
CA ASN A 148 23.91 -0.37 6.96
C ASN A 148 23.08 0.72 6.34
N VAL A 149 22.17 0.35 5.41
CA VAL A 149 21.19 1.28 4.81
C VAL A 149 19.84 1.04 5.48
N VAL A 150 19.26 2.11 6.02
CA VAL A 150 17.90 2.10 6.61
C VAL A 150 17.01 2.95 5.70
N ILE A 151 15.91 2.36 5.24
CA ILE A 151 14.97 3.00 4.32
C ILE A 151 13.60 3.06 4.98
N PRO A 152 13.16 4.24 5.48
CA PRO A 152 11.80 4.40 5.97
C PRO A 152 10.82 4.31 4.79
N SER A 153 9.80 3.47 4.94
CA SER A 153 8.77 3.30 3.92
C SER A 153 7.46 2.83 4.53
N PHE A 154 6.35 3.16 3.87
CA PHE A 154 5.06 2.59 4.25
C PHE A 154 5.04 1.09 4.00
N ALA A 155 4.35 0.36 4.87
CA ALA A 155 4.24 -1.11 4.81
C ALA A 155 3.62 -1.61 3.50
N VAL A 156 2.70 -0.82 2.91
CA VAL A 156 2.00 -1.16 1.66
C VAL A 156 2.42 -0.19 0.56
N GLY A 157 2.68 -0.72 -0.63
CA GLY A 157 3.10 0.02 -1.81
C GLY A 157 4.61 0.20 -1.89
N ARG A 158 5.16 1.20 -1.20
CA ARG A 158 6.59 1.58 -1.31
C ARG A 158 7.55 0.47 -0.86
N THR A 159 7.21 -0.30 0.17
CA THR A 159 8.05 -1.43 0.60
C THR A 159 8.16 -2.49 -0.49
N GLN A 160 7.06 -2.82 -1.18
CA GLN A 160 7.05 -3.82 -2.25
C GLN A 160 7.85 -3.32 -3.48
N GLU A 161 7.75 -2.04 -3.84
CA GLU A 161 8.58 -1.46 -4.91
C GLU A 161 10.07 -1.52 -4.58
N LEU A 162 10.46 -1.16 -3.35
CA LEU A 162 11.85 -1.25 -2.90
C LEU A 162 12.38 -2.67 -2.96
N LEU A 163 11.59 -3.65 -2.53
CA LEU A 163 11.96 -5.07 -2.64
C LEU A 163 12.12 -5.51 -4.09
N TYR A 164 11.29 -4.99 -5.00
CA TYR A 164 11.41 -5.24 -6.43
C TYR A 164 12.73 -4.70 -6.98
N PHE A 165 13.12 -3.45 -6.65
CA PHE A 165 14.39 -2.86 -7.07
C PHE A 165 15.59 -3.59 -6.44
N ILE A 166 15.53 -3.93 -5.16
CA ILE A 166 16.60 -4.68 -4.47
C ILE A 166 16.76 -6.07 -5.09
N ARG A 167 15.66 -6.73 -5.47
CA ARG A 167 15.71 -8.00 -6.19
C ARG A 167 16.47 -7.85 -7.49
N GLU A 168 16.15 -6.85 -8.30
CA GLU A 168 16.83 -6.57 -9.57
C GLU A 168 18.32 -6.31 -9.38
N ILE A 169 18.70 -5.50 -8.38
CA ILE A 169 20.08 -5.22 -8.01
C ILE A 169 20.83 -6.50 -7.69
N LYS A 170 20.21 -7.41 -6.93
CA LYS A 170 20.84 -8.71 -6.57
C LYS A 170 20.92 -9.66 -7.75
N GLU A 171 19.87 -9.80 -8.54
CA GLU A 171 19.85 -10.69 -9.71
C GLU A 171 20.88 -10.28 -10.76
N LYS A 172 21.07 -8.97 -10.95
CA LYS A 172 22.07 -8.41 -11.88
C LYS A 172 23.47 -8.22 -11.27
N ASN A 173 23.67 -8.55 -9.98
CA ASN A 173 24.92 -8.35 -9.24
C ASN A 173 25.47 -6.92 -9.36
N LEU A 174 24.60 -5.90 -9.26
CA LEU A 174 24.99 -4.51 -9.44
C LEU A 174 25.83 -3.97 -8.27
N VAL A 175 25.68 -4.53 -7.06
CA VAL A 175 26.55 -4.25 -5.91
C VAL A 175 27.66 -5.30 -5.89
N THR A 176 28.91 -4.84 -5.96
CA THR A 176 30.09 -5.70 -6.08
C THR A 176 30.89 -5.79 -4.78
N GLY A 177 31.60 -6.92 -4.56
CA GLY A 177 32.50 -7.09 -3.39
C GLY A 177 31.79 -7.45 -2.09
N HIS A 178 30.45 -7.44 -2.02
CA HIS A 178 29.69 -7.67 -0.78
C HIS A 178 28.84 -8.94 -0.79
N GLY A 179 28.93 -9.75 -1.85
CA GLY A 179 28.19 -11.01 -1.99
C GLY A 179 26.68 -10.83 -1.90
N CYS A 180 26.01 -11.80 -1.28
CA CYS A 180 24.57 -11.74 -1.05
C CYS A 180 24.28 -11.02 0.28
N PHE A 181 24.11 -9.72 0.26
CA PHE A 181 23.76 -8.93 1.45
C PHE A 181 22.34 -9.23 1.94
N PRO A 182 22.09 -9.27 3.26
CA PRO A 182 20.76 -9.51 3.83
C PRO A 182 19.86 -8.28 3.67
N VAL A 183 18.56 -8.53 3.60
CA VAL A 183 17.50 -7.49 3.62
C VAL A 183 16.52 -7.85 4.72
N TYR A 184 16.26 -6.90 5.60
CA TYR A 184 15.35 -7.07 6.73
C TYR A 184 14.16 -6.16 6.55
N ILE A 185 12.96 -6.66 6.85
CA ILE A 185 11.72 -5.89 6.91
C ILE A 185 11.30 -5.85 8.37
N ASP A 186 11.33 -4.65 8.95
CA ASP A 186 10.91 -4.42 10.34
C ASP A 186 9.51 -3.81 10.37
N SER A 187 8.54 -4.57 9.89
CA SER A 187 7.11 -4.19 9.89
C SER A 187 6.23 -5.44 9.83
N PRO A 188 5.47 -5.74 10.89
CA PRO A 188 4.52 -6.86 10.87
C PRO A 188 3.54 -6.77 9.70
N LEU A 189 2.99 -5.58 9.43
CA LEU A 189 2.05 -5.34 8.34
C LEU A 189 2.64 -5.56 6.94
N ALA A 190 3.94 -5.32 6.75
CA ALA A 190 4.62 -5.53 5.47
C ALA A 190 5.01 -7.01 5.24
N ILE A 191 5.12 -7.81 6.31
CA ILE A 191 5.51 -9.21 6.25
C ILE A 191 4.30 -10.12 6.02
N GLU A 192 3.15 -9.78 6.59
CA GLU A 192 1.90 -10.54 6.40
C GLU A 192 1.13 -9.98 5.19
N PRO A 193 1.15 -10.67 4.03
CA PRO A 193 0.28 -10.28 2.94
C PRO A 193 -1.18 -10.43 3.40
N PRO A 194 -2.07 -9.49 3.04
CA PRO A 194 -3.49 -9.60 3.34
C PRO A 194 -4.03 -10.94 2.79
N GLU A 195 -4.93 -11.58 3.53
CA GLU A 195 -5.50 -12.90 3.14
C GLU A 195 -6.13 -12.90 1.74
N SER A 196 -6.60 -11.74 1.26
CA SER A 196 -7.10 -11.54 -0.10
C SER A 196 -6.02 -11.66 -1.18
N SER A 197 -4.73 -11.58 -0.84
CA SER A 197 -3.63 -11.76 -1.79
C SER A 197 -3.12 -13.20 -1.88
N ARG A 198 -3.75 -14.14 -1.17
CA ARG A 198 -3.52 -15.58 -1.31
C ARG A 198 -4.22 -16.14 -2.55
N THR A 199 -4.05 -15.49 -3.71
CA THR A 199 -4.28 -16.20 -4.98
C THR A 199 -3.29 -17.34 -5.05
N PRO A 200 -3.71 -18.56 -5.48
CA PRO A 200 -2.78 -19.67 -5.67
C PRO A 200 -1.71 -19.20 -6.65
N THR A 201 -0.48 -19.04 -6.18
CA THR A 201 0.66 -18.75 -7.04
C THR A 201 0.74 -19.84 -8.08
N PRO A 202 0.77 -19.53 -9.40
CA PRO A 202 0.88 -20.56 -10.42
C PRO A 202 2.09 -21.46 -10.11
N PRO A 203 1.99 -22.78 -10.24
CA PRO A 203 3.03 -23.74 -9.85
C PRO A 203 4.38 -23.58 -10.55
N ALA A 204 4.47 -22.72 -11.56
CA ALA A 204 5.71 -22.43 -12.28
C ALA A 204 6.74 -21.58 -11.50
N LEU A 205 6.34 -20.87 -10.43
CA LEU A 205 7.25 -20.05 -9.60
C LEU A 205 7.91 -20.82 -8.44
N MET A 206 7.46 -22.05 -8.15
CA MET A 206 7.96 -22.86 -7.02
C MET A 206 9.14 -23.79 -7.32
N LYS A 207 9.68 -23.81 -8.54
CA LYS A 207 10.77 -24.76 -8.93
C LYS A 207 12.12 -24.14 -9.21
N ARG A 208 12.40 -22.91 -8.76
CA ARG A 208 13.77 -22.39 -8.76
C ARG A 208 14.39 -22.52 -7.37
N PRO A 209 15.69 -22.83 -7.25
CA PRO A 209 16.37 -22.84 -5.96
C PRO A 209 16.14 -21.47 -5.32
N THR A 210 15.77 -21.49 -4.04
CA THR A 210 15.44 -20.30 -3.25
C THR A 210 16.57 -19.28 -3.36
N PRO A 211 16.39 -18.17 -4.09
CA PRO A 211 17.42 -17.15 -4.17
C PRO A 211 17.74 -16.64 -2.76
N CYS A 212 18.97 -16.24 -2.51
CA CYS A 212 19.42 -15.78 -1.19
C CYS A 212 18.59 -14.65 -0.57
N TRP A 213 17.79 -13.91 -1.38
CA TRP A 213 16.89 -12.86 -0.91
C TRP A 213 15.60 -13.37 -0.25
N GLN A 214 15.22 -14.65 -0.40
CA GLN A 214 14.06 -15.23 0.29
C GLN A 214 14.35 -15.67 1.73
N ARG A 215 15.58 -15.56 2.20
CA ARG A 215 15.93 -15.76 3.60
C ARG A 215 15.82 -14.45 4.38
N ALA A 216 14.62 -13.89 4.49
CA ALA A 216 14.34 -12.88 5.50
C ALA A 216 14.24 -13.62 6.85
N SER A 217 15.29 -13.57 7.65
CA SER A 217 15.21 -14.01 9.03
C SER A 217 14.59 -12.89 9.86
N THR A 218 13.44 -13.16 10.47
CA THR A 218 12.96 -12.35 11.58
C THR A 218 14.00 -12.39 12.70
N PRO A 219 14.42 -11.26 13.27
CA PRO A 219 15.25 -11.31 14.47
C PRO A 219 14.44 -11.98 15.59
N SER A 220 14.90 -13.11 16.07
CA SER A 220 14.35 -13.75 17.26
C SER A 220 14.61 -12.84 18.45
N GLY A 221 13.58 -12.11 18.86
CA GLY A 221 13.59 -11.34 20.10
C GLY A 221 13.60 -12.27 21.30
N SER A 222 14.77 -12.69 21.71
CA SER A 222 15.00 -13.18 23.07
C SER A 222 15.56 -12.01 23.88
N ARG A 223 14.73 -11.37 24.66
CA ARG A 223 15.20 -10.67 25.86
C ARG A 223 14.55 -11.33 27.07
N ALA A 224 15.43 -11.91 27.87
CA ALA A 224 15.20 -12.22 29.26
C ALA A 224 14.89 -10.93 30.06
#